data_e60fdeb497766c016a3adf5ef2c37d42
#
_entry.id   e60fdeb497766c016a3adf5ef2c37d42
#
_cell.length_a   1.000
_cell.length_b   1.000
_cell.length_c   1.000
_cell.angle_alpha   90.00
_cell.angle_beta   90.00
_cell.angle_gamma   90.00
#
_symmetry.space_group_name_H-M   'P 1'
#
loop_
_entity.id
_entity.type
_entity.pdbx_description
1 polymer ?
#
loop_
_entity_poly.entity_id
_entity_poly.type
_entity_poly.pdbx_seq_one_letter_code
_entity_poly.pdbx_strand_id
1 'polypeptide(L)'
;MKILVVDDGQLAINSLIRILCRVAPDCDYISAMTTDDALTWMRQGPMDAAFLNLEMPGMNGLALARMIQKLQPRCNIIVVTEHPEYALEALQIFVSGFLLKPANEADVRNVLENLRYPPETAPVGLSLIHISEPTRHA
;
A
#
# COMPACT_ATOMS: atom_id res chain seq x y z
N MET A 1 3.78 -6.92 -9.36
CA MET A 1 3.59 -6.62 -7.92
C MET A 1 2.44 -7.42 -7.35
N LYS A 2 2.55 -7.75 -6.09
CA LYS A 2 1.47 -8.39 -5.34
C LYS A 2 0.98 -7.41 -4.28
N ILE A 3 -0.30 -7.08 -4.31
CA ILE A 3 -0.88 -5.99 -3.52
C ILE A 3 -2.03 -6.52 -2.67
N LEU A 4 -1.98 -6.24 -1.36
CA LEU A 4 -3.05 -6.55 -0.43
C LEU A 4 -3.89 -5.30 -0.19
N VAL A 5 -5.21 -5.43 -0.22
CA VAL A 5 -6.14 -4.36 0.10
C VAL A 5 -6.96 -4.77 1.32
N VAL A 6 -6.87 -3.99 2.39
CA VAL A 6 -7.53 -4.30 3.66
C VAL A 6 -8.55 -3.22 3.99
N ASP A 7 -9.81 -3.62 4.07
CA ASP A 7 -10.92 -2.74 4.44
C ASP A 7 -12.07 -3.62 4.91
N ASP A 8 -12.84 -3.17 5.88
CA ASP A 8 -14.00 -3.92 6.36
C ASP A 8 -15.23 -3.74 5.48
N GLY A 9 -15.17 -2.83 4.49
CA GLY A 9 -16.24 -2.59 3.54
C GLY A 9 -15.97 -3.19 2.18
N GLN A 10 -16.81 -4.13 1.74
CA GLN A 10 -16.62 -4.78 0.44
C GLN A 10 -16.68 -3.78 -0.71
N LEU A 11 -17.57 -2.78 -0.64
CA LEU A 11 -17.66 -1.76 -1.69
C LEU A 11 -16.41 -0.91 -1.77
N ALA A 12 -15.81 -0.59 -0.62
CA ALA A 12 -14.56 0.17 -0.58
C ALA A 12 -13.41 -0.64 -1.20
N ILE A 13 -13.34 -1.92 -0.89
CA ILE A 13 -12.35 -2.83 -1.51
C ILE A 13 -12.54 -2.85 -3.03
N ASN A 14 -13.76 -3.06 -3.48
CA ASN A 14 -14.06 -3.14 -4.92
C ASN A 14 -13.71 -1.85 -5.64
N SER A 15 -14.03 -0.70 -5.03
CA SER A 15 -13.73 0.60 -5.62
C SER A 15 -12.22 0.82 -5.77
N LEU A 16 -11.47 0.51 -4.73
CA LEU A 16 -10.02 0.70 -4.77
C LEU A 16 -9.35 -0.26 -5.74
N ILE A 17 -9.74 -1.53 -5.74
CA ILE A 17 -9.18 -2.50 -6.68
C ILE A 17 -9.49 -2.10 -8.12
N ARG A 18 -10.69 -1.56 -8.38
CA ARG A 18 -11.02 -1.09 -9.73
C ARG A 18 -10.06 0.01 -10.18
N ILE A 19 -9.74 0.96 -9.30
CA ILE A 19 -8.78 2.01 -9.61
C ILE A 19 -7.38 1.42 -9.81
N LEU A 20 -6.98 0.53 -8.92
CA LEU A 20 -5.67 -0.12 -9.02
C LEU A 20 -5.51 -0.90 -10.33
N CYS A 21 -6.55 -1.58 -10.77
CA CYS A 21 -6.51 -2.32 -12.03
C CYS A 21 -6.35 -1.41 -13.24
N ARG A 22 -6.84 -0.18 -13.18
CA ARG A 22 -6.63 0.79 -14.25
C ARG A 22 -5.21 1.35 -14.24
N VAL A 23 -4.67 1.59 -13.05
CA VAL A 23 -3.36 2.21 -12.88
C VAL A 23 -2.25 1.18 -13.05
N ALA A 24 -2.46 -0.03 -12.55
CA ALA A 24 -1.45 -1.09 -12.55
C ALA A 24 -2.11 -2.43 -12.90
N PRO A 25 -2.47 -2.64 -14.18
CA PRO A 25 -3.24 -3.83 -14.59
C PRO A 25 -2.49 -5.15 -14.45
N ASP A 26 -1.17 -5.12 -14.39
CA ASP A 26 -0.37 -6.35 -14.36
C ASP A 26 -0.05 -6.83 -12.95
N CYS A 27 -0.69 -6.25 -11.93
CA CYS A 27 -0.47 -6.64 -10.54
C CYS A 27 -1.48 -7.70 -10.11
N ASP A 28 -1.08 -8.50 -9.11
CA ASP A 28 -1.99 -9.43 -8.45
C ASP A 28 -2.57 -8.75 -7.22
N TYR A 29 -3.89 -8.84 -7.07
CA TYR A 29 -4.61 -8.18 -5.98
C TYR A 29 -5.25 -9.20 -5.08
N ILE A 30 -5.04 -9.03 -3.77
CA ILE A 30 -5.65 -9.85 -2.73
C ILE A 30 -6.37 -8.91 -1.77
N SER A 31 -7.51 -9.32 -1.26
CA SER A 31 -8.25 -8.50 -0.29
C SER A 31 -8.43 -9.23 1.03
N ALA A 32 -8.55 -8.45 2.09
CA ALA A 32 -8.86 -8.94 3.43
C ALA A 32 -9.82 -7.96 4.08
N MET A 33 -10.82 -8.49 4.77
CA MET A 33 -11.83 -7.67 5.44
C MET A 33 -11.60 -7.56 6.94
N THR A 34 -10.65 -8.30 7.48
CA THR A 34 -10.29 -8.28 8.89
C THR A 34 -8.79 -8.18 9.06
N THR A 35 -8.35 -7.72 10.23
CA THR A 35 -6.93 -7.67 10.55
C THR A 35 -6.32 -9.07 10.61
N ASP A 36 -7.08 -10.05 11.12
CA ASP A 36 -6.60 -11.43 11.19
C ASP A 36 -6.34 -12.02 9.80
N ASP A 37 -7.26 -11.78 8.86
CA ASP A 37 -7.08 -12.24 7.48
C ASP A 37 -5.87 -11.56 6.82
N ALA A 38 -5.71 -10.26 7.06
CA ALA A 38 -4.56 -9.52 6.53
C ALA A 38 -3.25 -10.13 7.02
N LEU A 39 -3.15 -10.42 8.32
CA LEU A 39 -1.95 -11.01 8.89
C LEU A 39 -1.71 -12.44 8.39
N THR A 40 -2.78 -13.19 8.15
CA THR A 40 -2.67 -14.53 7.58
C THR A 40 -2.04 -14.46 6.18
N TRP A 41 -2.50 -13.53 5.34
CA TRP A 41 -1.90 -13.33 4.03
C TRP A 41 -0.43 -12.93 4.12
N MET A 42 -0.10 -12.04 5.07
CA MET A 42 1.28 -11.60 5.25
C MET A 42 2.21 -12.74 5.67
N ARG A 43 1.70 -13.74 6.39
CA ARG A 43 2.50 -14.90 6.81
C ARG A 43 2.67 -15.93 5.70
N GLN A 44 1.83 -15.89 4.68
CA GLN A 44 1.87 -16.87 3.59
C GLN A 44 2.88 -16.55 2.51
N GLY A 45 3.27 -15.29 2.38
CA GLY A 45 4.23 -14.93 1.35
C GLY A 45 4.44 -13.43 1.25
N PRO A 46 5.41 -13.00 0.43
CA PRO A 46 5.75 -11.60 0.31
C PRO A 46 4.65 -10.79 -0.39
N MET A 47 4.43 -9.58 0.11
CA MET A 47 3.57 -8.58 -0.51
C MET A 47 4.42 -7.35 -0.83
N ASP A 48 4.25 -6.81 -2.02
CA ASP A 48 4.97 -5.60 -2.40
C ASP A 48 4.35 -4.36 -1.78
N ALA A 49 3.02 -4.36 -1.63
CA ALA A 49 2.31 -3.23 -1.04
C ALA A 49 1.05 -3.72 -0.31
N ALA A 50 0.64 -2.95 0.68
CA ALA A 50 -0.61 -3.16 1.40
C ALA A 50 -1.32 -1.82 1.56
N PHE A 51 -2.55 -1.73 1.07
CA PHE A 51 -3.42 -0.57 1.23
C PHE A 51 -4.33 -0.86 2.42
N LEU A 52 -4.18 -0.09 3.50
CA LEU A 52 -4.85 -0.36 4.76
C LEU A 52 -5.85 0.73 5.10
N ASN A 53 -7.11 0.35 5.27
CA ASN A 53 -8.10 1.26 5.85
C ASN A 53 -7.71 1.53 7.30
N LEU A 54 -7.71 2.80 7.69
CA LEU A 54 -7.30 3.19 9.03
C LEU A 54 -8.33 2.78 10.09
N GLU A 55 -9.61 2.97 9.78
CA GLU A 55 -10.69 2.66 10.74
C GLU A 55 -11.14 1.22 10.55
N MET A 56 -10.52 0.30 11.28
CA MET A 56 -10.89 -1.12 11.26
C MET A 56 -11.45 -1.55 12.61
N PRO A 57 -12.47 -2.42 12.63
CA PRO A 57 -12.95 -2.97 13.90
C PRO A 57 -11.87 -3.75 14.62
N GLY A 58 -11.74 -3.56 15.91
CA GLY A 58 -10.83 -4.30 16.76
C GLY A 58 -9.40 -3.79 16.79
N MET A 59 -8.85 -3.36 15.67
CA MET A 59 -7.49 -2.85 15.59
C MET A 59 -7.44 -1.75 14.54
N ASN A 60 -6.89 -0.58 14.87
CA ASN A 60 -6.78 0.47 13.87
C ASN A 60 -5.69 0.15 12.85
N GLY A 61 -5.78 0.79 11.68
CA GLY A 61 -4.88 0.51 10.57
C GLY A 61 -3.42 0.83 10.86
N LEU A 62 -3.12 1.78 11.75
CA LEU A 62 -1.74 2.09 12.10
C LEU A 62 -1.11 0.97 12.94
N ALA A 63 -1.89 0.38 13.85
CA ALA A 63 -1.41 -0.77 14.61
C ALA A 63 -1.17 -1.97 13.68
N LEU A 64 -2.09 -2.21 12.75
CA LEU A 64 -1.91 -3.26 11.75
C LEU A 64 -0.67 -2.99 10.89
N ALA A 65 -0.47 -1.74 10.48
CA ALA A 65 0.70 -1.36 9.69
C ALA A 65 2.00 -1.72 10.41
N ARG A 66 2.08 -1.44 11.70
CA ARG A 66 3.26 -1.76 12.49
C ARG A 66 3.50 -3.27 12.58
N MET A 67 2.43 -4.05 12.69
CA MET A 67 2.56 -5.51 12.70
C MET A 67 3.05 -6.03 11.35
N ILE A 68 2.54 -5.48 10.26
CA ILE A 68 2.98 -5.85 8.92
C ILE A 68 4.46 -5.49 8.73
N GLN A 69 4.88 -4.33 9.22
CA GLN A 69 6.28 -3.92 9.13
C GLN A 69 7.23 -4.88 9.86
N LYS A 70 6.77 -5.48 10.96
CA LYS A 70 7.56 -6.50 11.66
C LYS A 70 7.67 -7.78 10.86
N LEU A 71 6.60 -8.17 10.18
CA LEU A 71 6.58 -9.40 9.38
C LEU A 71 7.32 -9.23 8.07
N GLN A 72 7.14 -8.08 7.43
CA GLN A 72 7.72 -7.80 6.11
C GLN A 72 8.20 -6.34 6.08
N PRO A 73 9.44 -6.09 6.54
CA PRO A 73 9.95 -4.71 6.66
C PRO A 73 9.96 -3.91 5.36
N ARG A 74 9.98 -4.56 4.22
CA ARG A 74 10.02 -3.89 2.93
C ARG A 74 8.68 -3.88 2.21
N CYS A 75 7.60 -4.29 2.87
CA CYS A 75 6.27 -4.13 2.30
C CYS A 75 5.89 -2.65 2.35
N ASN A 76 5.48 -2.11 1.21
CA ASN A 76 5.02 -0.72 1.13
C ASN A 76 3.64 -0.60 1.73
N ILE A 77 3.49 0.24 2.75
CA ILE A 77 2.20 0.45 3.39
C ILE A 77 1.61 1.77 2.94
N ILE A 78 0.40 1.73 2.44
CA ILE A 78 -0.36 2.91 2.06
C ILE A 78 -1.60 2.97 2.96
N VAL A 79 -1.69 4.01 3.76
CA VAL A 79 -2.85 4.22 4.65
C VAL A 79 -3.95 4.90 3.86
N VAL A 80 -5.17 4.40 3.98
CA VAL A 80 -6.34 4.95 3.29
C VAL A 80 -7.38 5.34 4.35
N THR A 81 -7.79 6.61 4.38
CA THR A 81 -8.69 7.11 5.41
C THR A 81 -9.44 8.34 4.93
N GLU A 82 -10.57 8.64 5.59
CA GLU A 82 -11.28 9.90 5.41
C GLU A 82 -10.70 11.03 6.27
N HIS A 83 -9.75 10.72 7.16
CA HIS A 83 -9.29 11.63 8.20
C HIS A 83 -7.85 12.08 7.96
N PRO A 84 -7.65 13.30 7.40
CA PRO A 84 -6.30 13.78 7.10
C PRO A 84 -5.45 14.04 8.34
N GLU A 85 -6.06 14.16 9.50
CA GLU A 85 -5.33 14.41 10.75
C GLU A 85 -4.39 13.26 11.13
N TYR A 86 -4.58 12.07 10.57
CA TYR A 86 -3.71 10.93 10.86
C TYR A 86 -2.44 10.90 10.03
N ALA A 87 -2.26 11.86 9.10
CA ALA A 87 -1.10 11.85 8.21
C ALA A 87 0.22 11.93 8.98
N LEU A 88 0.27 12.74 10.04
CA LEU A 88 1.50 12.86 10.83
C LEU A 88 1.87 11.55 11.52
N GLU A 89 0.90 10.87 12.11
CA GLU A 89 1.15 9.58 12.76
C GLU A 89 1.62 8.53 11.75
N ALA A 90 1.00 8.52 10.58
CA ALA A 90 1.41 7.60 9.50
C ALA A 90 2.85 7.88 9.06
N LEU A 91 3.23 9.15 8.95
CA LEU A 91 4.59 9.55 8.62
C LEU A 91 5.59 9.06 9.66
N GLN A 92 5.23 9.12 10.92
CA GLN A 92 6.11 8.72 12.02
C GLN A 92 6.42 7.23 12.03
N ILE A 93 5.58 6.40 11.42
CA ILE A 93 5.87 4.97 11.27
C ILE A 93 6.36 4.63 9.85
N PHE A 94 6.73 5.65 9.08
CA PHE A 94 7.39 5.49 7.79
C PHE A 94 6.57 4.73 6.74
N VAL A 95 5.26 5.00 6.67
CA VAL A 95 4.44 4.43 5.59
C VAL A 95 4.90 4.96 4.23
N SER A 96 4.63 4.20 3.17
CA SER A 96 5.02 4.59 1.81
C SER A 96 4.06 5.60 1.20
N GLY A 97 2.84 5.67 1.69
CA GLY A 97 1.87 6.60 1.14
C GLY A 97 0.65 6.78 2.02
N PHE A 98 -0.10 7.83 1.73
CA PHE A 98 -1.29 8.19 2.46
C PHE A 98 -2.33 8.68 1.45
N LEU A 99 -3.51 8.06 1.46
CA LEU A 99 -4.61 8.40 0.56
C LEU A 99 -5.83 8.82 1.35
N LEU A 100 -6.45 9.91 0.93
CA LEU A 100 -7.74 10.33 1.49
C LEU A 100 -8.87 9.71 0.68
N LYS A 101 -9.88 9.19 1.36
CA LYS A 101 -11.10 8.72 0.71
C LYS A 101 -11.98 9.90 0.33
N PRO A 102 -12.63 9.85 -0.83
CA PRO A 102 -12.53 8.84 -1.86
C PRO A 102 -11.25 9.00 -2.68
N ALA A 103 -10.50 7.92 -2.85
CA ALA A 103 -9.29 7.95 -3.64
C ALA A 103 -9.61 8.02 -5.12
N ASN A 104 -8.78 8.73 -5.88
CA ASN A 104 -8.93 8.83 -7.33
C ASN A 104 -7.70 8.25 -8.03
N GLU A 105 -7.80 8.09 -9.35
CA GLU A 105 -6.70 7.51 -10.14
C GLU A 105 -5.40 8.28 -10.01
N ALA A 106 -5.47 9.61 -10.02
CA ALA A 106 -4.26 10.43 -9.95
C ALA A 106 -3.52 10.22 -8.63
N ASP A 107 -4.27 10.18 -7.52
CA ASP A 107 -3.67 9.96 -6.20
C ASP A 107 -3.07 8.56 -6.09
N VAL A 108 -3.78 7.55 -6.57
CA VAL A 108 -3.29 6.16 -6.53
C VAL A 108 -2.04 6.01 -7.39
N ARG A 109 -2.06 6.60 -8.60
CA ARG A 109 -0.89 6.56 -9.48
C ARG A 109 0.31 7.22 -8.82
N ASN A 110 0.11 8.37 -8.19
CA ASN A 110 1.18 9.09 -7.51
C ASN A 110 1.80 8.24 -6.40
N VAL A 111 0.97 7.56 -5.61
CA VAL A 111 1.46 6.69 -4.54
C VAL A 111 2.28 5.54 -5.10
N LEU A 112 1.80 4.89 -6.17
CA LEU A 112 2.50 3.76 -6.76
C LEU A 112 3.82 4.17 -7.44
N GLU A 113 3.90 5.40 -7.93
CA GLU A 113 5.13 5.92 -8.53
C GLU A 113 6.17 6.35 -7.49
N ASN A 114 5.78 6.47 -6.23
CA ASN A 114 6.64 6.98 -5.16
C ASN A 114 6.76 6.00 -3.99
N LEU A 115 6.75 4.71 -4.28
CA LEU A 115 6.89 3.68 -3.24
C LEU A 115 8.25 3.76 -2.57
N ARG A 116 8.26 3.61 -1.25
CA ARG A 116 9.50 3.61 -0.46
C ARG A 116 10.41 2.45 -0.83
N TYR A 117 9.81 1.30 -1.13
CA TYR A 117 10.53 0.09 -1.51
C TYR A 117 10.03 -0.37 -2.87
N PRO A 118 10.60 0.13 -3.98
CA PRO A 118 10.17 -0.30 -5.30
C PRO A 118 10.34 -1.80 -5.48
N PRO A 119 9.44 -2.47 -6.19
CA PRO A 119 9.56 -3.91 -6.41
C PRO A 119 10.83 -4.24 -7.20
N GLU A 120 11.48 -5.33 -6.83
CA GLU A 120 12.71 -5.77 -7.49
C GLU A 120 12.49 -6.16 -8.94
N THR A 121 11.26 -6.56 -9.25
CA THR A 121 10.88 -6.96 -10.61
C THR A 121 10.44 -5.79 -11.46
N ALA A 122 10.58 -4.55 -10.99
CA ALA A 122 10.21 -3.37 -11.77
C ALA A 122 11.01 -3.35 -13.08
N PRO A 123 10.38 -2.97 -14.20
CA PRO A 123 11.09 -2.91 -15.48
C PRO A 123 12.31 -2.00 -15.41
N VAL A 124 13.43 -2.48 -15.93
CA VAL A 124 14.70 -1.78 -15.88
C VAL A 124 14.63 -0.43 -16.60
N GLY A 125 13.88 -0.36 -17.66
CA GLY A 125 13.75 0.87 -18.43
C GLY A 125 13.13 2.04 -17.69
N LEU A 126 12.64 1.76 -16.53
CA LEU A 126 12.10 2.82 -15.75
C LEU A 126 13.14 3.52 -14.92
N SER A 127 13.97 3.11 -14.91
CA SER A 127 14.77 3.60 -14.09
C SER A 127 15.86 4.32 -14.16
N LEU A 128 15.50 3.90 -14.81
CA LEU A 128 16.34 4.09 -14.74
C LEU A 128 16.62 4.84 -14.53
N ILE A 129 16.72 4.96 -14.75
CA ILE A 129 17.18 5.29 -14.57
C ILE A 129 17.12 5.79 -13.90
N HIS A 130 17.14 6.06 -14.01
CA HIS A 130 17.53 6.04 -13.46
C HIS A 130 17.82 6.26 -12.69
N ILE A 131 17.90 6.49 -12.62
CA ILE A 131 18.67 6.29 -12.03
C ILE A 131 18.91 6.50 -11.34
N SER A 132 18.89 6.86 -11.38
CA SER A 132 19.65 6.66 -10.90
C SER A 132 19.91 6.95 -10.26
N GLU A 133 19.89 7.32 -10.34
CA GLU A 133 20.64 7.27 -9.87
C GLU A 133 20.72 7.50 -9.21
N PRO A 134 20.56 7.86 -9.37
CA PRO A 134 21.03 7.84 -8.75
C PRO A 134 20.89 8.00 -7.97
N THR A 135 20.82 8.63 -8.44
CA THR A 135 21.13 8.47 -8.00
C THR A 135 20.99 8.46 -7.48
N ARG A 136 20.81 8.96 -7.67
CA ARG A 136 21.04 8.70 -7.54
C ARG A 136 20.99 8.50 -7.08
N HIS A 137 20.69 8.94 -7.45
CA HIS A 137 20.99 8.46 -7.44
C HIS A 137 20.91 8.34 -7.08
N ALA A 138 20.58 8.95 -7.10
CA ALA A 138 21.02 8.42 -7.01
C ALA A 138 21.11 8.39 -6.85
#